data_93d71f205ec4754f0bd9c987c042bd9c
#
_entry.id   93d71f205ec4754f0bd9c987c042bd9c
#
_cell.length_a   1.000
_cell.length_b   1.000
_cell.length_c   1.000
_cell.angle_alpha   90.00
_cell.angle_beta   90.00
_cell.angle_gamma   90.00
#
_symmetry.space_group_name_H-M   'P 1'
#
loop_
_entity.id
_entity.type
_entity.pdbx_description
1 polymer ?
#
loop_
_entity_poly.entity_id
_entity_poly.type
_entity_poly.pdbx_seq_one_letter_code
_entity_poly.pdbx_strand_id
1 'polypeptide(L)'
;MKILVTGGAGFIGKHLIKSLLENNNIITIFDNFSNSTKKSVEYLIKKGVKIIEGDIINSEEILDASKNQDIVIHLAAKISVIKSIKNPLETFEVNVNGTTNVLIACEKNNIKKLIVSSSAAVYGQGVKGIKIVENKKLKPISPYGE
;
A
#
# COMPACT_ATOMS: atom_id res chain seq x y z
N MET A 1 11.16 8.24 13.50
CA MET A 1 11.56 7.74 12.18
C MET A 1 10.75 8.47 11.11
N LYS A 2 11.28 8.58 9.89
CA LYS A 2 10.54 9.11 8.73
C LYS A 2 9.91 7.95 7.97
N ILE A 3 8.60 7.96 7.82
CA ILE A 3 7.84 6.82 7.28
C ILE A 3 6.98 7.29 6.11
N LEU A 4 7.19 6.69 4.94
CA LEU A 4 6.31 6.84 3.79
C LEU A 4 5.22 5.76 3.83
N VAL A 5 3.96 6.17 3.68
CA VAL A 5 2.82 5.25 3.60
C VAL A 5 2.16 5.42 2.23
N THR A 6 2.34 4.46 1.33
CA THR A 6 1.61 4.45 0.06
C THR A 6 0.19 3.95 0.29
N GLY A 7 -0.80 4.52 -0.39
CA GLY A 7 -2.21 4.24 -0.08
C GLY A 7 -2.65 4.75 1.29
N GLY A 8 -1.91 5.73 1.84
CA GLY A 8 -2.12 6.25 3.20
C GLY A 8 -3.44 6.98 3.41
N ALA A 9 -4.10 7.44 2.35
CA ALA A 9 -5.42 8.05 2.42
C ALA A 9 -6.57 7.02 2.46
N GLY A 10 -6.26 5.73 2.27
CA GLY A 10 -7.20 4.62 2.36
C GLY A 10 -7.67 4.34 3.80
N PHE A 11 -8.56 3.36 3.95
CA PHE A 11 -9.12 2.99 5.25
C PHE A 11 -8.04 2.54 6.24
N ILE A 12 -7.23 1.54 5.87
CA ILE A 12 -6.15 1.02 6.73
C ILE A 12 -5.11 2.11 7.00
N GLY A 13 -4.68 2.84 5.94
CA GLY A 13 -3.66 3.88 6.04
C GLY A 13 -3.98 4.95 7.08
N LYS A 14 -5.21 5.47 7.09
CA LYS A 14 -5.63 6.49 8.04
C LYS A 14 -5.57 6.03 9.51
N HIS A 15 -5.92 4.77 9.78
CA HIS A 15 -5.86 4.21 11.13
C HIS A 15 -4.41 3.94 11.57
N LEU A 16 -3.62 3.35 10.67
CA LEU A 16 -2.20 3.12 10.91
C LEU A 16 -1.45 4.42 11.20
N ILE A 17 -1.67 5.46 10.38
CA ILE A 17 -1.00 6.76 10.55
C ILE A 17 -1.31 7.39 11.91
N LYS A 18 -2.54 7.28 12.40
CA LYS A 18 -2.87 7.76 13.76
C LYS A 18 -1.99 7.11 14.82
N SER A 19 -1.86 5.78 14.78
CA SER A 19 -1.03 5.03 15.72
C SER A 19 0.46 5.34 15.57
N LEU A 20 0.94 5.53 14.34
CA LEU A 20 2.34 5.89 14.08
C LEU A 20 2.69 7.29 14.62
N LEU A 21 1.76 8.25 14.57
CA LEU A 21 1.94 9.60 15.11
C LEU A 21 2.08 9.60 16.64
N GLU A 22 1.42 8.70 17.35
CA GLU A 22 1.52 8.55 18.81
C GLU A 22 2.96 8.19 19.24
N ASN A 23 3.75 7.61 18.36
CA ASN A 23 5.15 7.25 18.58
C ASN A 23 6.16 8.26 18.01
N ASN A 24 5.75 9.53 17.84
CA ASN A 24 6.58 10.63 17.36
C ASN A 24 7.27 10.37 16.01
N ASN A 25 6.63 9.62 15.11
CA ASN A 25 7.12 9.43 13.75
C ASN A 25 6.73 10.62 12.86
N ILE A 26 7.58 10.90 11.88
CA ILE A 26 7.31 11.87 10.82
C ILE A 26 6.73 11.10 9.64
N ILE A 27 5.49 11.41 9.27
CA ILE A 27 4.73 10.63 8.30
C ILE A 27 4.56 11.39 6.99
N THR A 28 4.78 10.70 5.89
CA THR A 28 4.42 11.14 4.55
C THR A 28 3.41 10.16 3.95
N ILE A 29 2.28 10.66 3.48
CA ILE A 29 1.30 9.92 2.67
C ILE A 29 1.68 10.09 1.21
N PHE A 30 1.67 8.97 0.46
CA PHE A 30 1.72 8.94 -1.00
C PHE A 30 0.47 8.23 -1.52
N ASP A 31 -0.42 8.93 -2.25
CA ASP A 31 -1.73 8.41 -2.65
C ASP A 31 -2.21 9.12 -3.92
N ASN A 32 -2.81 8.40 -4.85
CA ASN A 32 -3.39 8.98 -6.07
C ASN A 32 -4.86 9.39 -5.90
N PHE A 33 -5.42 9.17 -4.72
CA PHE A 33 -6.82 9.49 -4.37
C PHE A 33 -7.88 8.83 -5.26
N SER A 34 -7.55 7.73 -5.95
CA SER A 34 -8.51 7.01 -6.80
C SER A 34 -9.66 6.35 -6.03
N ASN A 35 -9.45 6.01 -4.75
CA ASN A 35 -10.43 5.41 -3.86
C ASN A 35 -10.63 6.18 -2.54
N SER A 36 -10.11 7.40 -2.47
CA SER A 36 -10.18 8.28 -1.29
C SER A 36 -10.33 9.73 -1.73
N THR A 37 -10.40 10.66 -0.77
CA THR A 37 -10.43 12.09 -1.07
C THR A 37 -9.43 12.84 -0.21
N LYS A 38 -8.86 13.92 -0.72
CA LYS A 38 -7.97 14.81 0.06
C LYS A 38 -8.63 15.29 1.34
N LYS A 39 -9.93 15.62 1.30
CA LYS A 39 -10.72 16.02 2.46
C LYS A 39 -10.69 14.98 3.58
N SER A 40 -10.65 13.69 3.22
CA SER A 40 -10.66 12.59 4.21
C SER A 40 -9.39 12.49 5.05
N VAL A 41 -8.32 13.19 4.68
CA VAL A 41 -7.01 13.22 5.37
C VAL A 41 -6.60 14.63 5.84
N GLU A 42 -7.41 15.66 5.62
CA GLU A 42 -7.11 17.06 6.04
C GLU A 42 -6.74 17.16 7.52
N TYR A 43 -7.42 16.41 8.37
CA TYR A 43 -7.13 16.41 9.80
C TYR A 43 -5.72 15.88 10.15
N LEU A 44 -5.12 15.06 9.27
CA LEU A 44 -3.76 14.56 9.42
C LEU A 44 -2.73 15.64 9.07
N ILE A 45 -3.03 16.52 8.10
CA ILE A 45 -2.18 17.68 7.78
C ILE A 45 -2.03 18.57 9.00
N LYS A 46 -3.13 18.82 9.73
CA LYS A 46 -3.10 19.61 10.98
C LYS A 46 -2.25 18.95 12.09
N LYS A 47 -1.95 17.66 11.95
CA LYS A 47 -1.05 16.89 12.84
C LYS A 47 0.38 16.77 12.30
N GLY A 48 0.74 17.54 11.26
CA GLY A 48 2.09 17.54 10.68
C GLY A 48 2.36 16.44 9.64
N VAL A 49 1.35 15.71 9.17
CA VAL A 49 1.52 14.70 8.11
C VAL A 49 1.68 15.41 6.77
N LYS A 50 2.76 15.07 6.04
CA LYS A 50 2.96 15.50 4.66
C LYS A 50 2.13 14.64 3.73
N ILE A 51 1.50 15.25 2.73
CA ILE A 51 0.78 14.55 1.67
C ILE A 51 1.46 14.83 0.33
N ILE A 52 1.75 13.77 -0.39
CA ILE A 52 2.22 13.79 -1.78
C ILE A 52 1.16 13.07 -2.61
N GLU A 53 0.55 13.77 -3.54
CA GLU A 53 -0.33 13.15 -4.54
C GLU A 53 0.53 12.55 -5.64
N GLY A 54 0.32 11.27 -5.94
CA GLY A 54 1.05 10.56 -6.98
C GLY A 54 0.61 9.11 -7.09
N ASP A 55 1.06 8.46 -8.15
CA ASP A 55 0.71 7.08 -8.46
C ASP A 55 1.94 6.16 -8.42
N ILE A 56 1.81 4.99 -7.79
CA ILE A 56 2.90 4.00 -7.70
C ILE A 56 3.29 3.41 -9.05
N ILE A 57 2.43 3.50 -10.07
CA ILE A 57 2.79 3.10 -11.44
C ILE A 57 3.77 4.08 -12.08
N ASN A 58 3.85 5.32 -11.61
CA ASN A 58 4.85 6.27 -12.02
C ASN A 58 6.13 6.09 -11.18
N SER A 59 7.14 5.47 -11.78
CA SER A 59 8.39 5.12 -11.10
C SER A 59 9.17 6.34 -10.60
N GLU A 60 9.08 7.48 -11.29
CA GLU A 60 9.77 8.71 -10.87
C GLU A 60 9.10 9.34 -9.65
N GLU A 61 7.77 9.38 -9.63
CA GLU A 61 7.03 9.95 -8.51
C GLU A 61 7.28 9.20 -7.20
N ILE A 62 7.23 7.85 -7.23
CA ILE A 62 7.49 7.04 -6.02
C ILE A 62 8.97 7.08 -5.62
N LEU A 63 9.89 7.15 -6.59
CA LEU A 63 11.31 7.33 -6.31
C LEU A 63 11.56 8.64 -5.58
N ASP A 64 10.95 9.74 -6.04
CA ASP A 64 11.08 11.04 -5.40
C ASP A 64 10.40 11.09 -4.02
N ALA A 65 9.21 10.54 -3.89
CA ALA A 65 8.48 10.51 -2.62
C ALA A 65 9.20 9.71 -1.52
N SER A 66 9.96 8.68 -1.90
CA SER A 66 10.68 7.83 -0.96
C SER A 66 12.06 8.38 -0.53
N LYS A 67 12.53 9.49 -1.11
CA LYS A 67 13.79 10.14 -0.71
C LYS A 67 13.78 10.53 0.78
N ASN A 68 14.88 10.24 1.45
CA ASN A 68 15.07 10.56 2.88
C ASN A 68 14.04 9.95 3.84
N GLN A 69 13.38 8.86 3.45
CA GLN A 69 12.55 8.06 4.35
C GLN A 69 13.37 6.94 4.99
N ASP A 70 12.99 6.54 6.19
CA ASP A 70 13.61 5.40 6.89
C ASP A 70 12.89 4.09 6.58
N ILE A 71 11.56 4.16 6.46
CA ILE A 71 10.67 3.01 6.29
C ILE A 71 9.62 3.36 5.23
N VAL A 72 9.27 2.37 4.41
CA VAL A 72 8.09 2.42 3.53
C VAL A 72 7.08 1.37 3.99
N ILE A 73 5.81 1.80 4.15
CA ILE A 73 4.68 0.91 4.37
C ILE A 73 3.79 0.97 3.14
N HIS A 74 3.75 -0.14 2.40
CA HIS A 74 3.06 -0.21 1.12
C HIS A 74 1.67 -0.80 1.27
N LEU A 75 0.64 0.08 1.15
CA LEU A 75 -0.77 -0.26 1.24
C LEU A 75 -1.54 0.09 -0.05
N ALA A 76 -0.90 0.78 -1.00
CA ALA A 76 -1.54 1.14 -2.27
C ALA A 76 -1.77 -0.12 -3.10
N ALA A 77 -3.03 -0.38 -3.47
CA ALA A 77 -3.40 -1.53 -4.29
C ALA A 77 -4.82 -1.36 -4.86
N LYS A 78 -5.11 -2.09 -5.95
CA LYS A 78 -6.46 -2.39 -6.41
C LYS A 78 -6.95 -3.64 -5.67
N ILE A 79 -7.95 -3.49 -4.78
CA ILE A 79 -8.35 -4.54 -3.82
C ILE A 79 -9.60 -5.32 -4.21
N SER A 80 -10.27 -4.95 -5.32
CA SER A 80 -11.54 -5.55 -5.70
C SER A 80 -11.37 -6.83 -6.51
N VAL A 81 -11.69 -7.98 -5.92
CA VAL A 81 -11.70 -9.28 -6.62
C VAL A 81 -12.58 -9.23 -7.88
N ILE A 82 -13.80 -8.66 -7.78
CA ILE A 82 -14.73 -8.58 -8.92
C ILE A 82 -14.14 -7.71 -10.04
N LYS A 83 -13.54 -6.57 -9.71
CA LYS A 83 -12.90 -5.71 -10.73
C LYS A 83 -11.69 -6.39 -11.33
N SER A 84 -10.90 -7.15 -10.57
CA SER A 84 -9.74 -7.88 -11.09
C SER A 84 -10.12 -8.94 -12.13
N ILE A 85 -11.27 -9.58 -11.97
CA ILE A 85 -11.80 -10.54 -12.98
C ILE A 85 -12.25 -9.80 -14.24
N LYS A 86 -12.87 -8.61 -14.11
CA LYS A 86 -13.35 -7.83 -15.24
C LYS A 86 -12.22 -7.11 -15.99
N ASN A 87 -11.23 -6.63 -15.28
CA ASN A 87 -10.08 -5.91 -15.83
C ASN A 87 -8.78 -6.37 -15.15
N PRO A 88 -8.26 -7.57 -15.52
CA PRO A 88 -7.06 -8.12 -14.89
C PRO A 88 -5.81 -7.29 -15.16
N LEU A 89 -5.69 -6.68 -16.35
CA LEU A 89 -4.52 -5.87 -16.71
C LEU A 89 -4.35 -4.65 -15.81
N GLU A 90 -5.43 -3.95 -15.48
CA GLU A 90 -5.36 -2.81 -14.54
C GLU A 90 -4.91 -3.26 -13.14
N THR A 91 -5.39 -4.43 -12.70
CA THR A 91 -4.99 -4.99 -11.40
C THR A 91 -3.51 -5.36 -11.40
N PHE A 92 -3.03 -6.01 -12.46
CA PHE A 92 -1.62 -6.35 -12.63
C PHE A 92 -0.74 -5.10 -12.65
N GLU A 93 -1.12 -4.09 -13.44
CA GLU A 93 -0.36 -2.84 -13.57
C GLU A 93 -0.15 -2.17 -12.21
N VAL A 94 -1.19 -2.05 -11.41
CA VAL A 94 -1.08 -1.40 -10.10
C VAL A 94 -0.42 -2.32 -9.06
N ASN A 95 -0.87 -3.58 -8.95
CA ASN A 95 -0.45 -4.43 -7.83
C ASN A 95 0.92 -5.09 -8.08
N VAL A 96 1.29 -5.36 -9.33
CA VAL A 96 2.59 -5.95 -9.66
C VAL A 96 3.60 -4.88 -10.07
N ASN A 97 3.33 -4.14 -11.15
CA ASN A 97 4.28 -3.14 -11.64
C ASN A 97 4.44 -1.98 -10.64
N GLY A 98 3.33 -1.50 -10.05
CA GLY A 98 3.38 -0.48 -9.00
C GLY A 98 4.18 -0.93 -7.77
N THR A 99 3.98 -2.16 -7.29
CA THR A 99 4.77 -2.73 -6.18
C THR A 99 6.24 -2.88 -6.57
N THR A 100 6.53 -3.28 -7.81
CA THR A 100 7.91 -3.35 -8.32
C THR A 100 8.58 -1.98 -8.31
N ASN A 101 7.88 -0.92 -8.71
CA ASN A 101 8.39 0.45 -8.63
C ASN A 101 8.71 0.87 -7.19
N VAL A 102 7.83 0.50 -6.23
CA VAL A 102 8.08 0.75 -4.80
C VAL A 102 9.34 0.02 -4.32
N LEU A 103 9.54 -1.25 -4.71
CA LEU A 103 10.73 -2.03 -4.37
C LEU A 103 12.00 -1.38 -4.91
N ILE A 104 12.01 -1.00 -6.20
CA ILE A 104 13.14 -0.31 -6.84
C ILE A 104 13.43 1.03 -6.17
N ALA A 105 12.39 1.80 -5.83
CA ALA A 105 12.54 3.07 -5.13
C ALA A 105 13.15 2.90 -3.73
N CYS A 106 12.75 1.84 -3.01
CA CYS A 106 13.31 1.50 -1.71
C CYS A 106 14.80 1.13 -1.80
N GLU A 107 15.18 0.33 -2.81
CA GLU A 107 16.57 -0.04 -3.06
C GLU A 107 17.43 1.18 -3.38
N LYS A 108 17.02 1.99 -4.36
CA LYS A 108 17.77 3.18 -4.80
C LYS A 108 17.94 4.23 -3.70
N ASN A 109 16.97 4.38 -2.82
CA ASN A 109 17.00 5.34 -1.72
C ASN A 109 17.53 4.75 -0.40
N ASN A 110 18.04 3.51 -0.40
CA ASN A 110 18.60 2.81 0.77
C ASN A 110 17.59 2.79 1.95
N ILE A 111 16.31 2.50 1.66
CA ILE A 111 15.27 2.38 2.69
C ILE A 111 15.56 1.19 3.59
N LYS A 112 15.60 1.42 4.90
CA LYS A 112 16.00 0.40 5.90
C LYS A 112 15.00 -0.76 6.00
N LYS A 113 13.71 -0.48 5.75
CA LYS A 113 12.64 -1.48 5.88
C LYS A 113 11.47 -1.16 4.96
N LEU A 114 11.02 -2.15 4.20
CA LEU A 114 9.76 -2.13 3.47
C LEU A 114 8.80 -3.13 4.13
N ILE A 115 7.57 -2.67 4.39
CA ILE A 115 6.46 -3.50 4.86
C ILE A 115 5.40 -3.49 3.78
N VAL A 116 5.08 -4.66 3.23
CA VAL A 116 4.05 -4.82 2.19
C VAL A 116 2.83 -5.51 2.78
N SER A 117 1.65 -4.93 2.58
CA SER A 117 0.40 -5.57 2.96
C SER A 117 0.00 -6.58 1.88
N SER A 118 0.01 -7.87 2.22
CA SER A 118 -0.51 -8.94 1.37
C SER A 118 -2.02 -9.14 1.62
N SER A 119 -2.59 -10.21 1.06
CA SER A 119 -4.03 -10.49 1.16
C SER A 119 -4.29 -11.97 1.49
N ALA A 120 -5.35 -12.23 2.26
CA ALA A 120 -5.86 -13.59 2.43
C ALA A 120 -6.34 -14.23 1.11
N ALA A 121 -6.57 -13.45 0.06
CA ALA A 121 -6.93 -13.94 -1.27
C ALA A 121 -5.88 -14.89 -1.88
N VAL A 122 -4.61 -14.79 -1.47
CA VAL A 122 -3.53 -15.68 -1.90
C VAL A 122 -3.79 -17.15 -1.55
N TYR A 123 -4.56 -17.42 -0.49
CA TYR A 123 -4.89 -18.78 -0.06
C TYR A 123 -6.05 -19.42 -0.84
N GLY A 124 -6.78 -18.61 -1.65
CA GLY A 124 -7.93 -19.06 -2.42
C GLY A 124 -9.13 -19.43 -1.55
N GLN A 125 -9.87 -20.45 -1.97
CA GLN A 125 -11.10 -20.85 -1.29
C GLN A 125 -10.82 -21.50 0.07
N GLY A 126 -11.46 -20.98 1.11
CA GLY A 126 -11.47 -21.59 2.44
C GLY A 126 -12.45 -22.76 2.55
N VAL A 127 -12.28 -23.57 3.58
CA VAL A 127 -13.23 -24.61 3.97
C VAL A 127 -13.98 -24.14 5.21
N LYS A 128 -15.32 -24.25 5.19
CA LYS A 128 -16.17 -23.80 6.30
C LYS A 128 -15.73 -24.48 7.61
N GLY A 129 -15.54 -23.66 8.64
CA GLY A 129 -15.14 -24.13 9.98
C GLY A 129 -13.64 -24.42 10.15
N ILE A 130 -12.82 -24.32 9.10
CA ILE A 130 -11.37 -24.51 9.19
C ILE A 130 -10.67 -23.17 9.10
N LYS A 131 -9.88 -22.84 10.14
CA LYS A 131 -9.02 -21.64 10.12
C LYS A 131 -7.86 -21.84 9.15
N ILE A 132 -7.56 -20.82 8.37
CA ILE A 132 -6.38 -20.76 7.50
C ILE A 132 -5.18 -20.36 8.37
N VAL A 133 -4.08 -21.07 8.22
CA VAL A 133 -2.80 -20.80 8.88
C VAL A 133 -1.73 -20.42 7.85
N GLU A 134 -0.66 -19.78 8.28
CA GLU A 134 0.34 -19.15 7.40
C GLU A 134 1.08 -20.16 6.50
N ASN A 135 1.21 -21.42 6.92
CA ASN A 135 1.86 -22.48 6.14
C ASN A 135 0.93 -23.17 5.13
N LYS A 136 -0.34 -22.73 5.00
CA LYS A 136 -1.24 -23.25 3.99
C LYS A 136 -0.69 -22.97 2.59
N LYS A 137 -0.72 -23.95 1.69
CA LYS A 137 -0.33 -23.79 0.29
C LYS A 137 -1.18 -22.70 -0.36
N LEU A 138 -0.51 -21.77 -1.04
CA LEU A 138 -1.16 -20.72 -1.81
C LEU A 138 -1.89 -21.31 -3.02
N LYS A 139 -3.13 -20.91 -3.22
CA LYS A 139 -3.98 -21.36 -4.32
C LYS A 139 -4.98 -20.27 -4.68
N PRO A 140 -4.51 -19.13 -5.22
CA PRO A 140 -5.38 -18.02 -5.59
C PRO A 140 -6.41 -18.46 -6.65
N ILE A 141 -7.55 -17.77 -6.66
CA ILE A 141 -8.68 -18.06 -7.57
C ILE A 141 -9.13 -16.81 -8.33
N SER A 142 -8.35 -15.76 -8.28
CA SER A 142 -8.62 -14.49 -8.97
C SER A 142 -7.32 -13.76 -9.29
N PRO A 143 -7.30 -12.89 -10.32
CA PRO A 143 -6.14 -12.05 -10.63
C PRO A 143 -5.69 -11.15 -9.47
N TYR A 144 -6.60 -10.78 -8.56
CA TYR A 144 -6.23 -10.06 -7.34
C TYR A 144 -5.47 -10.94 -6.34
N GLY A 145 -5.76 -12.23 -6.31
CA GLY A 145 -5.10 -13.17 -5.38
C GLY A 145 -3.75 -13.69 -5.88
N GLU A 146 -3.51 -13.61 -7.19
CA GLU A 146 -2.22 -13.96 -7.81
C GLU A 146 -1.15 -12.92 -7.56
#